data_01c70a6e631f3207b8e48d85785fe1e4
#
_entry.id   01c70a6e631f3207b8e48d85785fe1e4
#
_cell.length_a   1.000
_cell.length_b   1.000
_cell.length_c   1.000
_cell.angle_alpha   90.00
_cell.angle_beta   90.00
_cell.angle_gamma   90.00
#
_symmetry.space_group_name_H-M   'P 1'
#
loop_
_entity.id
_entity.type
_entity.pdbx_description
1 polymer ?
#
loop_
_entity_poly.entity_id
_entity_poly.type
_entity_poly.pdbx_seq_one_letter_code
_entity_poly.pdbx_strand_id
1 'polypeptide(L)'
;MANITVLGSGFGALTTIRELRRNGVEGEITVISPRDDLHYLPSSIWLPAGLRKGSALKIPLANFFTEHRVRHVKASVTGLAADGRLVKTDAGEFANDQLVIATGGRFIRKLPGIEHALIPCEGIAVGEEIARRLEAMTAGTIAVGFGANPNEPGAVRGGPMVEFLFIIDSLLRRQGRRERFKLIFFNPSTRPGQRLGDKAVDGLLKEMARRGIETKLGHKMVRFEADKVVTEGGEFAADLILFMPGLTGPAWLAA
;
A
#
# COMPACT_ATOMS: atom_id res chain seq x y z
N MET A 1 20.88 -18.50 -25.54
CA MET A 1 20.84 -17.55 -24.40
C MET A 1 19.54 -17.74 -23.67
N ALA A 2 19.53 -17.65 -22.34
CA ALA A 2 18.30 -17.85 -21.57
C ALA A 2 17.32 -16.70 -21.80
N ASN A 3 16.03 -17.04 -21.94
CA ASN A 3 14.92 -16.09 -21.99
C ASN A 3 14.40 -15.89 -20.56
N ILE A 4 14.58 -14.68 -20.01
CA ILE A 4 14.20 -14.34 -18.64
C ILE A 4 12.91 -13.52 -18.67
N THR A 5 11.86 -14.00 -18.00
CA THR A 5 10.61 -13.25 -17.84
C THR A 5 10.51 -12.68 -16.43
N VAL A 6 10.26 -11.37 -16.34
CA VAL A 6 10.05 -10.63 -15.08
C VAL A 6 8.61 -10.16 -15.03
N LEU A 7 7.86 -10.60 -14.04
CA LEU A 7 6.47 -10.21 -13.83
C LEU A 7 6.38 -8.98 -12.92
N GLY A 8 5.82 -7.89 -13.46
CA GLY A 8 5.69 -6.61 -12.77
C GLY A 8 6.70 -5.55 -13.20
N SER A 9 6.39 -4.29 -12.90
CA SER A 9 7.24 -3.11 -13.18
C SER A 9 7.50 -2.26 -11.92
N GLY A 10 7.41 -2.89 -10.75
CA GLY A 10 7.69 -2.26 -9.46
C GLY A 10 9.19 -2.29 -9.08
N PHE A 11 9.51 -1.82 -7.88
CA PHE A 11 10.89 -1.75 -7.37
C PHE A 11 11.64 -3.08 -7.47
N GLY A 12 11.01 -4.20 -7.10
CA GLY A 12 11.64 -5.52 -7.17
C GLY A 12 12.03 -5.89 -8.60
N ALA A 13 11.12 -5.69 -9.56
CA ALA A 13 11.38 -5.96 -10.98
C ALA A 13 12.54 -5.10 -11.51
N LEU A 14 12.48 -3.78 -11.30
CA LEU A 14 13.51 -2.85 -11.81
C LEU A 14 14.88 -3.12 -11.18
N THR A 15 14.93 -3.43 -9.88
CA THR A 15 16.18 -3.79 -9.20
C THR A 15 16.75 -5.10 -9.78
N THR A 16 15.91 -6.11 -9.97
CA THR A 16 16.34 -7.39 -10.56
C THR A 16 16.92 -7.19 -11.96
N ILE A 17 16.23 -6.45 -12.82
CA ILE A 17 16.70 -6.17 -14.18
C ILE A 17 18.07 -5.48 -14.16
N ARG A 18 18.21 -4.44 -13.35
CA ARG A 18 19.46 -3.71 -13.21
C ARG A 18 20.60 -4.61 -12.73
N GLU A 19 20.35 -5.46 -11.73
CA GLU A 19 21.37 -6.36 -11.21
C GLU A 19 21.71 -7.48 -12.20
N LEU A 20 20.76 -8.02 -12.94
CA LEU A 20 21.03 -8.97 -14.02
C LEU A 20 21.99 -8.37 -15.06
N ARG A 21 21.69 -7.15 -15.55
CA ARG A 21 22.56 -6.47 -16.53
C ARG A 21 23.93 -6.10 -15.96
N ARG A 22 23.97 -5.65 -14.69
CA ARG A 22 25.23 -5.34 -14.00
C ARG A 22 26.14 -6.56 -13.84
N ASN A 23 25.56 -7.75 -13.69
CA ASN A 23 26.28 -9.01 -13.59
C ASN A 23 26.52 -9.69 -14.96
N GLY A 24 26.41 -8.97 -16.06
CA GLY A 24 26.76 -9.45 -17.40
C GLY A 24 25.76 -10.42 -18.03
N VAL A 25 24.52 -10.48 -17.55
CA VAL A 25 23.50 -11.31 -18.19
C VAL A 25 23.07 -10.69 -19.51
N GLU A 26 23.43 -11.34 -20.64
CA GLU A 26 23.15 -10.86 -22.01
C GLU A 26 21.86 -11.46 -22.62
N GLY A 27 21.20 -12.40 -21.94
CA GLY A 27 19.95 -13.02 -22.40
C GLY A 27 18.81 -12.00 -22.62
N GLU A 28 17.79 -12.41 -23.36
CA GLU A 28 16.56 -11.62 -23.53
C GLU A 28 15.85 -11.47 -22.17
N ILE A 29 15.48 -10.25 -21.81
CA ILE A 29 14.66 -9.95 -20.64
C ILE A 29 13.32 -9.41 -21.13
N THR A 30 12.25 -10.13 -20.84
CA THR A 30 10.86 -9.69 -21.08
C THR A 30 10.21 -9.29 -19.76
N VAL A 31 9.71 -8.05 -19.68
CA VAL A 31 8.87 -7.58 -18.57
C VAL A 31 7.42 -7.68 -18.97
N ILE A 32 6.60 -8.35 -18.12
CA ILE A 32 5.16 -8.41 -18.30
C ILE A 32 4.51 -7.60 -17.18
N SER A 33 3.83 -6.51 -17.52
CA SER A 33 3.11 -5.67 -16.56
C SER A 33 1.99 -4.89 -17.25
N PRO A 34 0.88 -4.60 -16.56
CA PRO A 34 -0.24 -3.85 -17.14
C PRO A 34 0.08 -2.35 -17.36
N ARG A 35 1.19 -1.86 -16.80
CA ARG A 35 1.61 -0.46 -16.88
C ARG A 35 3.05 -0.35 -17.39
N ASP A 36 3.31 0.73 -18.05
CA ASP A 36 4.61 1.17 -18.57
C ASP A 36 5.24 2.29 -17.73
N ASP A 37 4.73 2.47 -16.51
CA ASP A 37 5.22 3.41 -15.51
C ASP A 37 5.46 2.74 -14.14
N LEU A 38 6.34 3.33 -13.36
CA LEU A 38 6.51 3.02 -11.94
C LEU A 38 5.66 3.99 -11.12
N HIS A 39 4.74 3.46 -10.32
CA HIS A 39 4.07 4.25 -9.29
C HIS A 39 4.96 4.33 -8.04
N TYR A 40 5.50 5.52 -7.76
CA TYR A 40 6.37 5.77 -6.61
C TYR A 40 5.54 5.90 -5.33
N LEU A 41 4.99 4.78 -4.87
CA LEU A 41 4.08 4.71 -3.71
C LEU A 41 4.64 5.25 -2.38
N PRO A 42 5.97 5.23 -2.10
CA PRO A 42 6.48 5.86 -0.87
C PRO A 42 6.11 7.34 -0.72
N SER A 43 5.89 8.05 -1.82
CA SER A 43 5.45 9.45 -1.78
C SER A 43 3.93 9.63 -1.75
N SER A 44 3.13 8.56 -1.76
CA SER A 44 1.66 8.64 -1.67
C SER A 44 1.18 9.29 -0.38
N ILE A 45 1.94 9.19 0.70
CA ILE A 45 1.67 9.85 1.99
C ILE A 45 1.54 11.38 1.89
N TRP A 46 2.13 11.99 0.85
CA TRP A 46 2.11 13.44 0.64
C TRP A 46 0.91 13.92 -0.20
N LEU A 47 0.17 13.01 -0.83
CA LEU A 47 -1.01 13.35 -1.64
C LEU A 47 -2.12 14.00 -0.80
N PRO A 48 -2.52 13.44 0.38
CA PRO A 48 -3.56 14.01 1.21
C PRO A 48 -3.26 15.44 1.70
N ALA A 49 -1.99 15.76 1.87
CA ALA A 49 -1.55 17.09 2.30
C ALA A 49 -1.33 18.09 1.14
N GLY A 50 -1.58 17.66 -0.11
CA GLY A 50 -1.35 18.49 -1.30
C GLY A 50 0.12 18.81 -1.59
N LEU A 51 1.06 18.12 -0.92
CA LEU A 51 2.50 18.33 -1.08
C LEU A 51 3.08 17.63 -2.31
N ARG A 52 2.31 16.72 -2.91
CA ARG A 52 2.60 16.07 -4.20
C ARG A 52 1.31 15.94 -5.00
N LYS A 53 1.44 15.93 -6.32
CA LYS A 53 0.37 15.58 -7.26
C LYS A 53 0.54 14.14 -7.70
N GLY A 54 -0.53 13.42 -7.97
CA GLY A 54 -0.48 12.03 -8.39
C GLY A 54 0.33 11.82 -9.67
N SER A 55 0.31 12.78 -10.60
CA SER A 55 1.12 12.75 -11.82
C SER A 55 2.63 12.72 -11.55
N ALA A 56 3.09 13.39 -10.48
CA ALA A 56 4.51 13.39 -10.10
C ALA A 56 4.99 12.05 -9.50
N LEU A 57 4.06 11.16 -9.15
CA LEU A 57 4.36 9.83 -8.64
C LEU A 57 4.39 8.76 -9.75
N LYS A 58 4.07 9.12 -10.98
CA LYS A 58 4.11 8.23 -12.15
C LYS A 58 5.41 8.48 -12.91
N ILE A 59 6.32 7.52 -12.86
CA ILE A 59 7.65 7.61 -13.50
C ILE A 59 7.63 6.74 -14.75
N PRO A 60 7.68 7.32 -15.97
CA PRO A 60 7.74 6.55 -17.21
C PRO A 60 8.97 5.62 -17.25
N LEU A 61 8.78 4.39 -17.71
CA LEU A 61 9.85 3.37 -17.74
C LEU A 61 10.47 3.16 -19.13
N ALA A 62 10.03 3.87 -20.16
CA ALA A 62 10.52 3.68 -21.52
C ALA A 62 12.05 3.78 -21.61
N ASN A 63 12.65 4.82 -21.02
CA ASN A 63 14.11 5.00 -21.01
C ASN A 63 14.82 3.87 -20.28
N PHE A 64 14.28 3.44 -19.12
CA PHE A 64 14.82 2.32 -18.36
C PHE A 64 14.80 1.02 -19.18
N PHE A 65 13.69 0.73 -19.86
CA PHE A 65 13.57 -0.46 -20.70
C PHE A 65 14.55 -0.43 -21.89
N THR A 66 14.70 0.72 -22.52
CA THR A 66 15.68 0.91 -23.62
C THR A 66 17.12 0.71 -23.13
N GLU A 67 17.51 1.39 -22.06
CA GLU A 67 18.85 1.33 -21.46
C GLU A 67 19.24 -0.11 -21.08
N HIS A 68 18.30 -0.84 -20.49
CA HIS A 68 18.54 -2.21 -20.01
C HIS A 68 18.17 -3.28 -21.05
N ARG A 69 17.88 -2.90 -22.30
CA ARG A 69 17.53 -3.83 -23.40
C ARG A 69 16.41 -4.79 -22.99
N VAL A 70 15.32 -4.24 -22.48
CA VAL A 70 14.16 -4.98 -21.99
C VAL A 70 13.02 -4.88 -22.98
N ARG A 71 12.41 -6.01 -23.33
CA ARG A 71 11.14 -6.07 -24.03
C ARG A 71 10.00 -5.92 -23.03
N HIS A 72 9.17 -4.89 -23.16
CA HIS A 72 7.98 -4.72 -22.35
C HIS A 72 6.74 -5.27 -23.07
N VAL A 73 5.98 -6.12 -22.36
CA VAL A 73 4.66 -6.62 -22.77
C VAL A 73 3.63 -6.03 -21.82
N LYS A 74 2.73 -5.22 -22.37
CA LYS A 74 1.63 -4.60 -21.59
C LYS A 74 0.50 -5.60 -21.42
N ALA A 75 0.54 -6.38 -20.33
CA ALA A 75 -0.42 -7.43 -20.05
C ALA A 75 -0.53 -7.69 -18.53
N SER A 76 -1.68 -8.22 -18.12
CA SER A 76 -1.93 -8.69 -16.76
C SER A 76 -1.75 -10.19 -16.66
N VAL A 77 -0.95 -10.65 -15.69
CA VAL A 77 -0.76 -12.08 -15.43
C VAL A 77 -2.04 -12.67 -14.84
N THR A 78 -2.50 -13.78 -15.41
CA THR A 78 -3.68 -14.52 -14.98
C THR A 78 -3.35 -15.88 -14.36
N GLY A 79 -2.14 -16.40 -14.59
CA GLY A 79 -1.70 -17.67 -14.03
C GLY A 79 -0.34 -18.12 -14.55
N LEU A 80 0.08 -19.28 -14.07
CA LEU A 80 1.29 -19.99 -14.51
C LEU A 80 0.93 -21.43 -14.91
N ALA A 81 1.73 -21.99 -15.81
CA ALA A 81 1.66 -23.39 -16.19
C ALA A 81 3.07 -23.97 -16.39
N ALA A 82 3.19 -25.28 -16.54
CA ALA A 82 4.46 -25.98 -16.77
C ALA A 82 5.55 -25.58 -15.76
N ASP A 83 5.21 -25.65 -14.47
CA ASP A 83 6.11 -25.28 -13.34
C ASP A 83 6.73 -23.89 -13.49
N GLY A 84 5.94 -22.92 -13.98
CA GLY A 84 6.38 -21.54 -14.19
C GLY A 84 7.07 -21.27 -15.53
N ARG A 85 7.21 -22.29 -16.39
CA ARG A 85 7.81 -22.13 -17.73
C ARG A 85 6.88 -21.48 -18.74
N LEU A 86 5.60 -21.36 -18.41
CA LEU A 86 4.58 -20.72 -19.22
C LEU A 86 3.80 -19.71 -18.38
N VAL A 87 3.89 -18.43 -18.71
CA VAL A 87 3.13 -17.35 -18.09
C VAL A 87 1.85 -17.11 -18.89
N LYS A 88 0.70 -17.22 -18.23
CA LYS A 88 -0.61 -16.91 -18.82
C LYS A 88 -0.99 -15.46 -18.52
N THR A 89 -1.47 -14.76 -19.54
CA THR A 89 -1.89 -13.35 -19.44
C THR A 89 -3.19 -13.09 -20.19
N ASP A 90 -3.75 -11.91 -20.01
CA ASP A 90 -4.90 -11.41 -20.80
C ASP A 90 -4.54 -11.09 -22.27
N ALA A 91 -3.24 -11.08 -22.63
CA ALA A 91 -2.75 -10.83 -23.99
C ALA A 91 -2.08 -12.06 -24.64
N GLY A 92 -2.23 -13.27 -24.05
CA GLY A 92 -1.66 -14.51 -24.54
C GLY A 92 -0.72 -15.20 -23.56
N GLU A 93 0.02 -16.18 -24.05
CA GLU A 93 0.93 -17.01 -23.26
C GLU A 93 2.39 -16.75 -23.64
N PHE A 94 3.27 -16.73 -22.65
CA PHE A 94 4.70 -16.42 -22.82
C PHE A 94 5.55 -17.52 -22.17
N ALA A 95 6.31 -18.22 -22.99
CA ALA A 95 7.29 -19.20 -22.54
C ALA A 95 8.55 -18.51 -22.00
N ASN A 96 9.19 -19.12 -21.01
CA ASN A 96 10.44 -18.62 -20.44
C ASN A 96 11.35 -19.76 -19.95
N ASP A 97 12.65 -19.48 -19.86
CA ASP A 97 13.65 -20.36 -19.24
C ASP A 97 13.85 -20.02 -17.76
N GLN A 98 13.66 -18.76 -17.39
CA GLN A 98 13.79 -18.25 -16.03
C GLN A 98 12.64 -17.29 -15.74
N LEU A 99 12.03 -17.41 -14.57
CA LEU A 99 10.92 -16.59 -14.15
C LEU A 99 11.25 -15.83 -12.87
N VAL A 100 10.99 -14.51 -12.88
CA VAL A 100 11.05 -13.65 -11.70
C VAL A 100 9.67 -13.12 -11.41
N ILE A 101 9.12 -13.43 -10.24
CA ILE A 101 7.82 -12.93 -9.80
C ILE A 101 8.03 -11.71 -8.92
N ALA A 102 7.74 -10.52 -9.45
CA ALA A 102 7.90 -9.22 -8.79
C ALA A 102 6.63 -8.36 -8.86
N THR A 103 5.47 -9.00 -8.84
CA THR A 103 4.14 -8.36 -8.98
C THR A 103 3.66 -7.64 -7.71
N GLY A 104 4.44 -7.72 -6.61
CA GLY A 104 4.05 -7.15 -5.32
C GLY A 104 2.93 -7.95 -4.64
N GLY A 105 2.34 -7.35 -3.61
CA GLY A 105 1.22 -7.92 -2.88
C GLY A 105 -0.09 -7.18 -3.13
N ARG A 106 -1.19 -7.74 -2.64
CA ARG A 106 -2.51 -7.12 -2.60
C ARG A 106 -3.02 -7.04 -1.17
N PHE A 107 -3.87 -6.08 -0.90
CA PHE A 107 -4.52 -5.95 0.41
C PHE A 107 -5.64 -6.97 0.59
N ILE A 108 -5.74 -7.53 1.79
CA ILE A 108 -6.79 -8.48 2.16
C ILE A 108 -8.10 -7.71 2.40
N ARG A 109 -9.11 -7.92 1.55
CA ARG A 109 -10.41 -7.25 1.61
C ARG A 109 -11.52 -8.14 2.18
N LYS A 110 -11.19 -8.98 3.16
CA LYS A 110 -12.14 -9.93 3.77
C LYS A 110 -12.90 -9.37 4.98
N LEU A 111 -12.47 -8.22 5.51
CA LEU A 111 -13.14 -7.60 6.65
C LEU A 111 -14.49 -7.05 6.18
N PRO A 112 -15.61 -7.39 6.86
CA PRO A 112 -16.93 -6.87 6.51
C PRO A 112 -16.95 -5.34 6.48
N GLY A 113 -17.52 -4.75 5.44
CA GLY A 113 -17.62 -3.30 5.26
C GLY A 113 -16.30 -2.61 4.90
N ILE A 114 -15.27 -3.36 4.44
CA ILE A 114 -13.97 -2.78 4.06
C ILE A 114 -14.09 -1.73 2.93
N GLU A 115 -15.18 -1.75 2.18
CA GLU A 115 -15.51 -0.75 1.16
C GLU A 115 -15.78 0.64 1.74
N HIS A 116 -16.12 0.75 3.01
CA HIS A 116 -16.29 2.02 3.72
C HIS A 116 -14.96 2.64 4.16
N ALA A 117 -13.88 1.87 4.14
CA ALA A 117 -12.54 2.33 4.49
C ALA A 117 -11.69 2.57 3.22
N LEU A 118 -10.96 3.68 3.19
CA LEU A 118 -9.93 3.92 2.17
C LEU A 118 -8.61 3.28 2.62
N ILE A 119 -7.91 2.63 1.68
CA ILE A 119 -6.60 2.01 1.92
C ILE A 119 -5.51 2.93 1.36
N PRO A 120 -4.84 3.77 2.18
CA PRO A 120 -3.97 4.85 1.68
C PRO A 120 -2.83 4.40 0.75
N CYS A 121 -2.31 3.18 0.97
CA CYS A 121 -1.21 2.63 0.19
C CYS A 121 -1.65 1.81 -1.04
N GLU A 122 -2.95 1.81 -1.39
CA GLU A 122 -3.46 1.01 -2.51
C GLU A 122 -3.14 1.63 -3.88
N GLY A 123 -2.86 2.92 -3.91
CA GLY A 123 -2.46 3.58 -5.14
C GLY A 123 -2.68 5.09 -5.15
N ILE A 124 -2.27 5.72 -6.24
CA ILE A 124 -2.33 7.17 -6.41
C ILE A 124 -3.78 7.68 -6.34
N ALA A 125 -4.70 7.00 -7.03
CA ALA A 125 -6.11 7.40 -7.07
C ALA A 125 -6.76 7.43 -5.67
N VAL A 126 -6.41 6.46 -4.81
CA VAL A 126 -6.90 6.46 -3.42
C VAL A 126 -6.31 7.61 -2.61
N GLY A 127 -5.03 7.93 -2.81
CA GLY A 127 -4.40 9.09 -2.18
C GLY A 127 -5.06 10.42 -2.58
N GLU A 128 -5.42 10.57 -3.85
CA GLU A 128 -6.15 11.73 -4.37
C GLU A 128 -7.59 11.79 -3.83
N GLU A 129 -8.26 10.65 -3.71
CA GLU A 129 -9.59 10.56 -3.08
C GLU A 129 -9.56 10.95 -1.61
N ILE A 130 -8.53 10.51 -0.86
CA ILE A 130 -8.34 10.94 0.54
C ILE A 130 -8.16 12.46 0.61
N ALA A 131 -7.33 13.04 -0.27
CA ALA A 131 -7.13 14.49 -0.34
C ALA A 131 -8.46 15.23 -0.58
N ARG A 132 -9.24 14.78 -1.57
CA ARG A 132 -10.54 15.35 -1.91
C ARG A 132 -11.53 15.28 -0.74
N ARG A 133 -11.60 14.15 -0.03
CA ARG A 133 -12.48 14.02 1.15
C ARG A 133 -12.04 14.93 2.28
N LEU A 134 -10.74 14.98 2.59
CA LEU A 134 -10.21 15.87 3.63
C LEU A 134 -10.47 17.35 3.32
N GLU A 135 -10.40 17.75 2.05
CA GLU A 135 -10.71 19.11 1.61
C GLU A 135 -12.19 19.44 1.79
N ALA A 136 -13.08 18.51 1.42
CA ALA A 136 -14.53 18.68 1.52
C ALA A 136 -15.05 18.68 2.97
N MET A 137 -14.34 18.05 3.91
CA MET A 137 -14.73 17.99 5.32
C MET A 137 -14.46 19.33 6.01
N THR A 138 -15.45 19.90 6.69
CA THR A 138 -15.32 21.10 7.52
C THR A 138 -15.06 20.77 9.00
N ALA A 139 -15.53 19.62 9.46
CA ALA A 139 -15.39 19.07 10.80
C ALA A 139 -15.63 17.55 10.75
N GLY A 140 -15.40 16.84 11.85
CA GLY A 140 -15.76 15.43 12.00
C GLY A 140 -14.68 14.57 12.62
N THR A 141 -14.90 13.26 12.58
CA THR A 141 -14.00 12.24 13.13
C THR A 141 -13.26 11.52 12.03
N ILE A 142 -11.92 11.51 12.10
CA ILE A 142 -11.06 10.77 11.18
C ILE A 142 -10.42 9.62 11.95
N ALA A 143 -10.73 8.39 11.54
CA ALA A 143 -10.19 7.18 12.14
C ALA A 143 -9.08 6.61 11.25
N VAL A 144 -7.91 6.36 11.84
CA VAL A 144 -6.74 5.84 11.14
C VAL A 144 -6.26 4.58 11.84
N GLY A 145 -6.11 3.48 11.10
CA GLY A 145 -5.67 2.24 11.70
C GLY A 145 -5.04 1.26 10.72
N PHE A 146 -4.53 0.17 11.25
CA PHE A 146 -4.01 -0.92 10.42
C PHE A 146 -4.21 -2.27 11.11
N GLY A 147 -4.26 -3.32 10.29
CA GLY A 147 -4.30 -4.70 10.72
C GLY A 147 -3.12 -5.50 10.20
N ALA A 148 -3.16 -6.80 10.44
CA ALA A 148 -2.19 -7.77 9.95
C ALA A 148 -2.87 -8.80 9.04
N ASN A 149 -2.08 -9.57 8.31
CA ASN A 149 -2.54 -10.82 7.74
C ASN A 149 -2.71 -11.85 8.88
N PRO A 150 -3.91 -12.41 9.10
CA PRO A 150 -4.13 -13.40 10.17
C PRO A 150 -3.24 -14.63 10.07
N ASN A 151 -2.88 -15.04 8.84
CA ASN A 151 -2.02 -16.20 8.57
C ASN A 151 -0.54 -15.86 8.63
N GLU A 152 -0.18 -14.57 8.62
CA GLU A 152 1.20 -14.06 8.68
C GLU A 152 1.24 -12.77 9.48
N PRO A 153 1.05 -12.85 10.82
CA PRO A 153 1.05 -11.67 11.70
C PRO A 153 2.34 -10.87 11.63
N GLY A 154 3.41 -11.54 11.19
CA GLY A 154 4.71 -10.94 10.92
C GLY A 154 4.72 -9.92 9.77
N ALA A 155 3.83 -10.01 8.81
CA ALA A 155 3.76 -9.14 7.64
C ALA A 155 2.95 -7.85 7.89
N VAL A 156 3.21 -7.16 9.00
CA VAL A 156 2.56 -5.89 9.36
C VAL A 156 3.33 -4.71 8.77
N ARG A 157 2.60 -3.77 8.16
CA ARG A 157 3.13 -2.50 7.63
C ARG A 157 2.40 -1.32 8.23
N GLY A 158 2.61 -1.06 9.53
CA GLY A 158 1.93 0.03 10.25
C GLY A 158 2.57 1.41 10.07
N GLY A 159 3.86 1.48 9.72
CA GLY A 159 4.60 2.74 9.60
C GLY A 159 3.88 3.80 8.76
N PRO A 160 3.52 3.52 7.51
CA PRO A 160 2.81 4.48 6.66
C PRO A 160 1.52 5.02 7.28
N MET A 161 0.78 4.22 8.04
CA MET A 161 -0.47 4.68 8.66
C MET A 161 -0.25 5.68 9.79
N VAL A 162 0.84 5.51 10.55
CA VAL A 162 1.27 6.49 11.55
C VAL A 162 1.71 7.79 10.89
N GLU A 163 2.46 7.69 9.79
CA GLU A 163 2.86 8.86 8.99
C GLU A 163 1.64 9.60 8.43
N PHE A 164 0.66 8.88 7.84
CA PHE A 164 -0.59 9.47 7.37
C PHE A 164 -1.32 10.22 8.49
N LEU A 165 -1.43 9.61 9.67
CA LEU A 165 -2.08 10.22 10.82
C LEU A 165 -1.42 11.56 11.20
N PHE A 166 -0.10 11.58 11.32
CA PHE A 166 0.63 12.81 11.68
C PHE A 166 0.65 13.85 10.57
N ILE A 167 0.65 13.44 9.31
CA ILE A 167 0.52 14.35 8.16
C ILE A 167 -0.86 15.02 8.18
N ILE A 168 -1.94 14.26 8.44
CA ILE A 168 -3.30 14.80 8.55
C ILE A 168 -3.39 15.77 9.74
N ASP A 169 -2.89 15.40 10.92
CA ASP A 169 -2.86 16.31 12.07
C ASP A 169 -2.12 17.61 11.74
N SER A 170 -0.95 17.52 11.11
CA SER A 170 -0.14 18.66 10.72
C SER A 170 -0.81 19.52 9.63
N LEU A 171 -1.50 18.88 8.68
CA LEU A 171 -2.30 19.57 7.66
C LEU A 171 -3.41 20.40 8.31
N LEU A 172 -4.21 19.78 9.18
CA LEU A 172 -5.32 20.43 9.86
C LEU A 172 -4.86 21.58 10.75
N ARG A 173 -3.71 21.45 11.43
CA ARG A 173 -3.10 22.52 12.22
C ARG A 173 -2.66 23.70 11.33
N ARG A 174 -1.97 23.40 10.23
CA ARG A 174 -1.52 24.43 9.28
C ARG A 174 -2.69 25.20 8.66
N GLN A 175 -3.84 24.55 8.51
CA GLN A 175 -5.07 25.15 8.00
C GLN A 175 -5.93 25.83 9.08
N GLY A 176 -5.49 25.84 10.35
CA GLY A 176 -6.24 26.45 11.46
C GLY A 176 -7.56 25.78 11.80
N ARG A 177 -7.75 24.51 11.42
CA ARG A 177 -9.00 23.78 11.63
C ARG A 177 -8.89 22.49 12.45
N ARG A 178 -7.72 22.26 13.09
CA ARG A 178 -7.48 21.04 13.89
C ARG A 178 -8.53 20.78 14.97
N GLU A 179 -9.00 21.84 15.63
CA GLU A 179 -9.97 21.76 16.73
C GLU A 179 -11.37 21.34 16.28
N ARG A 180 -11.65 21.38 15.00
CA ARG A 180 -12.92 20.89 14.42
C ARG A 180 -12.93 19.40 14.15
N PHE A 181 -11.78 18.72 14.33
CA PHE A 181 -11.61 17.32 13.99
C PHE A 181 -11.20 16.49 15.19
N LYS A 182 -11.89 15.36 15.39
CA LYS A 182 -11.45 14.29 16.27
C LYS A 182 -10.58 13.32 15.46
N LEU A 183 -9.35 13.09 15.90
CA LEU A 183 -8.47 12.08 15.31
C LEU A 183 -8.42 10.86 16.23
N ILE A 184 -8.66 9.68 15.68
CA ILE A 184 -8.63 8.40 16.37
C ILE A 184 -7.62 7.48 15.69
N PHE A 185 -6.67 6.97 16.46
CA PHE A 185 -5.81 5.87 16.04
C PHE A 185 -6.32 4.55 16.62
N PHE A 186 -6.52 3.53 15.79
CA PHE A 186 -7.01 2.24 16.24
C PHE A 186 -6.16 1.08 15.73
N ASN A 187 -5.96 0.06 16.59
CA ASN A 187 -5.12 -1.09 16.26
C ASN A 187 -5.46 -2.31 17.13
N PRO A 188 -5.41 -3.55 16.59
CA PRO A 188 -5.66 -4.75 17.38
C PRO A 188 -4.59 -5.04 18.45
N SER A 189 -3.40 -4.49 18.31
CA SER A 189 -2.35 -4.59 19.33
C SER A 189 -2.47 -3.48 20.36
N THR A 190 -2.23 -3.80 21.63
CA THR A 190 -2.07 -2.80 22.70
C THR A 190 -0.78 -2.00 22.54
N ARG A 191 0.22 -2.55 21.83
CA ARG A 191 1.53 -1.92 21.56
C ARG A 191 1.84 -1.95 20.06
N PRO A 192 1.21 -1.09 19.25
CA PRO A 192 1.43 -1.06 17.81
C PRO A 192 2.86 -0.65 17.47
N GLY A 193 3.50 -1.40 16.58
CA GLY A 193 4.90 -1.15 16.21
C GLY A 193 5.95 -1.70 17.15
N GLN A 194 5.64 -2.68 18.00
CA GLN A 194 6.55 -3.26 19.00
C GLN A 194 7.90 -3.74 18.44
N ARG A 195 7.98 -4.07 17.15
CA ARG A 195 9.25 -4.40 16.47
C ARG A 195 10.26 -3.26 16.44
N LEU A 196 9.84 -2.04 16.63
CA LEU A 196 10.70 -0.85 16.74
C LEU A 196 11.32 -0.72 18.16
N GLY A 197 10.92 -1.60 19.09
CA GLY A 197 11.32 -1.56 20.49
C GLY A 197 10.39 -0.72 21.38
N ASP A 198 10.39 -1.02 22.68
CA ASP A 198 9.44 -0.43 23.64
C ASP A 198 9.56 1.10 23.73
N LYS A 199 10.77 1.64 23.72
CA LYS A 199 10.99 3.11 23.76
C LYS A 199 10.36 3.83 22.58
N ALA A 200 10.40 3.22 21.38
CA ALA A 200 9.80 3.80 20.19
C ALA A 200 8.27 3.80 20.28
N VAL A 201 7.67 2.70 20.76
CA VAL A 201 6.22 2.61 20.96
C VAL A 201 5.74 3.59 22.02
N ASP A 202 6.43 3.69 23.16
CA ASP A 202 6.09 4.64 24.22
C ASP A 202 6.20 6.09 23.74
N GLY A 203 7.24 6.42 22.97
CA GLY A 203 7.41 7.71 22.32
C GLY A 203 6.29 8.03 21.35
N LEU A 204 5.88 7.06 20.54
CA LEU A 204 4.77 7.18 19.59
C LEU A 204 3.43 7.47 20.29
N LEU A 205 3.08 6.68 21.29
CA LEU A 205 1.83 6.86 22.05
C LEU A 205 1.82 8.18 22.82
N LYS A 206 2.95 8.57 23.41
CA LYS A 206 3.12 9.88 24.06
C LYS A 206 2.92 11.03 23.07
N GLU A 207 3.47 10.92 21.87
CA GLU A 207 3.31 11.94 20.83
C GLU A 207 1.85 12.02 20.33
N MET A 208 1.16 10.90 20.17
CA MET A 208 -0.27 10.88 19.85
C MET A 208 -1.08 11.60 20.94
N ALA A 209 -0.83 11.29 22.21
CA ALA A 209 -1.51 11.94 23.35
C ALA A 209 -1.23 13.46 23.37
N ARG A 210 0.04 13.88 23.16
CA ARG A 210 0.43 15.29 23.10
C ARG A 210 -0.28 16.06 21.99
N ARG A 211 -0.60 15.39 20.87
CA ARG A 211 -1.33 15.96 19.73
C ARG A 211 -2.85 15.91 19.87
N GLY A 212 -3.37 15.38 20.98
CA GLY A 212 -4.81 15.19 21.16
C GLY A 212 -5.40 14.15 20.20
N ILE A 213 -4.63 13.10 19.89
CA ILE A 213 -5.08 11.96 19.11
C ILE A 213 -5.54 10.88 20.07
N GLU A 214 -6.81 10.49 19.99
CA GLU A 214 -7.37 9.39 20.80
C GLU A 214 -6.86 8.05 20.29
N THR A 215 -6.59 7.10 21.18
CA THR A 215 -6.17 5.75 20.82
C THR A 215 -7.21 4.70 21.23
N LYS A 216 -7.54 3.78 20.32
CA LYS A 216 -8.39 2.59 20.54
C LYS A 216 -7.54 1.36 20.22
N LEU A 217 -6.92 0.79 21.23
CA LEU A 217 -5.92 -0.27 21.10
C LEU A 217 -6.36 -1.57 21.76
N GLY A 218 -5.83 -2.70 21.30
CA GLY A 218 -6.01 -4.02 21.90
C GLY A 218 -7.28 -4.77 21.47
N HIS A 219 -8.03 -4.26 20.49
CA HIS A 219 -9.27 -4.88 20.03
C HIS A 219 -9.24 -5.11 18.52
N LYS A 220 -9.60 -6.32 18.08
CA LYS A 220 -9.70 -6.64 16.65
C LYS A 220 -10.88 -5.90 16.02
N MET A 221 -10.71 -5.50 14.77
CA MET A 221 -11.80 -4.97 13.95
C MET A 221 -12.79 -6.07 13.61
N VAL A 222 -14.07 -5.78 13.82
CA VAL A 222 -15.18 -6.67 13.47
C VAL A 222 -15.73 -6.30 12.10
N ARG A 223 -16.03 -5.02 11.89
CA ARG A 223 -16.50 -4.48 10.60
C ARG A 223 -16.33 -2.98 10.52
N PHE A 224 -16.45 -2.44 9.33
CA PHE A 224 -16.64 -1.01 9.06
C PHE A 224 -18.08 -0.74 8.61
N GLU A 225 -18.58 0.43 8.95
CA GLU A 225 -19.85 0.97 8.45
C GLU A 225 -19.57 2.36 7.85
N ALA A 226 -20.53 2.96 7.20
CA ALA A 226 -20.34 4.23 6.50
C ALA A 226 -19.89 5.37 7.42
N ASP A 227 -20.27 5.30 8.71
CA ASP A 227 -20.10 6.34 9.72
C ASP A 227 -19.43 5.86 11.01
N LYS A 228 -18.98 4.60 11.08
CA LYS A 228 -18.35 4.06 12.28
C LYS A 228 -17.43 2.87 12.05
N VAL A 229 -16.55 2.65 13.01
CA VAL A 229 -15.71 1.46 13.16
C VAL A 229 -16.23 0.60 14.31
N VAL A 230 -16.42 -0.69 14.07
CA VAL A 230 -16.85 -1.67 15.09
C VAL A 230 -15.68 -2.61 15.39
N THR A 231 -15.35 -2.73 16.68
CA THR A 231 -14.28 -3.60 17.19
C THR A 231 -14.82 -4.54 18.27
N GLU A 232 -14.05 -5.53 18.68
CA GLU A 232 -14.41 -6.41 19.82
C GLU A 232 -14.58 -5.63 21.14
N GLY A 233 -13.96 -4.44 21.26
CA GLY A 233 -14.06 -3.58 22.44
C GLY A 233 -15.16 -2.51 22.38
N GLY A 234 -16.04 -2.57 21.38
CA GLY A 234 -17.10 -1.58 21.14
C GLY A 234 -16.98 -0.85 19.82
N GLU A 235 -17.80 0.17 19.64
CA GLU A 235 -17.83 0.96 18.41
C GLU A 235 -17.51 2.43 18.66
N PHE A 236 -17.11 3.14 17.59
CA PHE A 236 -16.88 4.59 17.62
C PHE A 236 -17.17 5.20 16.26
N ALA A 237 -17.70 6.42 16.27
CA ALA A 237 -18.03 7.16 15.05
C ALA A 237 -16.77 7.54 14.27
N ALA A 238 -16.88 7.55 12.93
CA ALA A 238 -15.84 7.98 12.03
C ALA A 238 -16.43 8.41 10.69
N ASP A 239 -16.28 9.68 10.34
CA ASP A 239 -16.73 10.26 9.05
C ASP A 239 -15.74 9.96 7.92
N LEU A 240 -14.49 9.68 8.26
CA LEU A 240 -13.46 9.19 7.32
C LEU A 240 -12.67 8.06 7.98
N ILE A 241 -12.69 6.91 7.34
CA ILE A 241 -11.96 5.71 7.81
C ILE A 241 -10.79 5.45 6.87
N LEU A 242 -9.58 5.52 7.40
CA LEU A 242 -8.35 5.14 6.72
C LEU A 242 -7.81 3.86 7.37
N PHE A 243 -7.84 2.76 6.66
CA PHE A 243 -7.40 1.49 7.22
C PHE A 243 -6.52 0.72 6.27
N MET A 244 -5.37 0.25 6.75
CA MET A 244 -4.49 -0.62 5.99
C MET A 244 -4.60 -2.06 6.50
N PRO A 245 -5.29 -2.94 5.77
CA PRO A 245 -5.36 -4.36 6.11
C PRO A 245 -4.03 -5.05 5.84
N GLY A 246 -3.93 -6.31 6.23
CA GLY A 246 -2.78 -7.14 5.90
C GLY A 246 -2.59 -7.35 4.41
N LEU A 247 -1.39 -7.75 4.02
CA LEU A 247 -1.01 -8.07 2.65
C LEU A 247 -1.00 -9.57 2.42
N THR A 248 -1.29 -9.96 1.19
CA THR A 248 -1.16 -11.34 0.68
C THR A 248 -0.61 -11.30 -0.75
N GLY A 249 -0.21 -12.45 -1.28
CA GLY A 249 0.22 -12.59 -2.67
C GLY A 249 -0.90 -12.35 -3.68
N PRO A 250 -0.58 -12.21 -4.97
CA PRO A 250 -1.56 -12.17 -6.05
C PRO A 250 -2.47 -13.39 -6.06
N ALA A 251 -3.74 -13.22 -6.46
CA ALA A 251 -4.72 -14.31 -6.43
C ALA A 251 -4.35 -15.48 -7.35
N TRP A 252 -3.76 -15.19 -8.51
CA TRP A 252 -3.34 -16.19 -9.49
C TRP A 252 -2.17 -17.09 -9.02
N LEU A 253 -1.48 -16.77 -7.92
CA LEU A 253 -0.47 -17.65 -7.30
C LEU A 253 -1.11 -18.75 -6.42
N ALA A 254 -2.37 -18.62 -6.05
CA ALA A 254 -3.08 -19.58 -5.22
C ALA A 254 -3.98 -20.54 -6.05
N ALA A 255 -3.95 -20.40 -7.37
CA ALA A 255 -4.74 -21.20 -8.31
C ALA A 255 -4.00 -22.47 -8.75
#